data_10cd80090c15a0d25f43445061d37db0
#
_entry.id   10cd80090c15a0d25f43445061d37db0
#
_cell.length_a   1.000
_cell.length_b   1.000
_cell.length_c   1.000
_cell.angle_alpha   90.00
_cell.angle_beta   90.00
_cell.angle_gamma   90.00
#
_symmetry.space_group_name_H-M   'P 1'
#
loop_
_entity.id
_entity.type
_entity.pdbx_description
1 polymer ?
#
loop_
_entity_poly.entity_id
_entity_poly.type
_entity_poly.pdbx_seq_one_letter_code
_entity_poly.pdbx_strand_id
1 'polypeptide(L)'
;MDVLMNATIGQLVGGGLGIVAILSIFIEFTPIKLNPVSAILNWIGRRTNRELFSKMDELERQVNIIGDNQKKLEDQAEERDAINCRIRILGFADELRTHTKHSQESFEQVLEDIDVYEKYCDSHPEFKNNRTVRAKERIKTTYDRCMAQDDFL
;
A
#
# COMPACT_ATOMS: atom_id res chain seq x y z
N MET A 1 -12.25 7.01 -56.69
CA MET A 1 -12.83 6.95 -55.34
C MET A 1 -12.41 5.68 -54.60
N ASP A 2 -11.15 5.25 -54.81
CA ASP A 2 -10.64 3.92 -54.35
C ASP A 2 -9.31 3.98 -53.58
N VAL A 3 -8.97 5.09 -52.95
CA VAL A 3 -7.71 5.23 -52.21
C VAL A 3 -7.91 5.06 -50.70
N LEU A 4 -9.15 5.01 -50.21
CA LEU A 4 -9.45 4.98 -48.78
C LEU A 4 -9.75 3.57 -48.20
N MET A 5 -9.70 2.51 -49.01
CA MET A 5 -10.10 1.18 -48.52
C MET A 5 -8.98 0.16 -48.36
N ASN A 6 -7.72 0.57 -48.47
CA ASN A 6 -6.56 -0.34 -48.28
C ASN A 6 -5.65 0.04 -47.10
N ALA A 7 -6.20 0.68 -46.07
CA ALA A 7 -5.50 0.73 -44.78
C ALA A 7 -5.60 -0.65 -44.14
N THR A 8 -4.55 -1.45 -44.30
CA THR A 8 -4.48 -2.80 -43.70
C THR A 8 -4.61 -2.70 -42.19
N ILE A 9 -5.38 -3.63 -41.60
CA ILE A 9 -5.59 -3.80 -40.16
C ILE A 9 -4.26 -3.71 -39.41
N GLY A 10 -3.14 -4.13 -40.01
CA GLY A 10 -1.77 -4.00 -39.46
C GLY A 10 -1.28 -2.56 -39.27
N GLN A 11 -1.73 -1.60 -40.09
CA GLN A 11 -1.37 -0.19 -39.95
C GLN A 11 -2.17 0.51 -38.83
N LEU A 12 -3.40 0.09 -38.60
CA LEU A 12 -4.26 0.56 -37.51
C LEU A 12 -3.77 0.03 -36.15
N VAL A 13 -3.36 -1.24 -36.12
CA VAL A 13 -2.80 -1.87 -34.89
C VAL A 13 -1.40 -1.32 -34.57
N GLY A 14 -0.54 -1.11 -35.59
CA GLY A 14 0.78 -0.53 -35.40
C GLY A 14 0.74 0.93 -34.90
N GLY A 15 -0.20 1.72 -35.43
CA GLY A 15 -0.41 3.10 -34.96
C GLY A 15 -0.95 3.18 -33.53
N GLY A 16 -1.88 2.28 -33.17
CA GLY A 16 -2.44 2.20 -31.80
C GLY A 16 -1.43 1.80 -30.75
N LEU A 17 -0.59 0.81 -31.05
CA LEU A 17 0.47 0.36 -30.13
C LEU A 17 1.56 1.44 -29.93
N GLY A 18 1.89 2.22 -30.95
CA GLY A 18 2.82 3.35 -30.84
C GLY A 18 2.31 4.44 -29.90
N ILE A 19 1.02 4.77 -29.96
CA ILE A 19 0.41 5.77 -29.08
C ILE A 19 0.36 5.28 -27.64
N VAL A 20 0.03 4.02 -27.40
CA VAL A 20 0.02 3.41 -26.06
C VAL A 20 1.44 3.35 -25.46
N ALA A 21 2.46 2.99 -26.26
CA ALA A 21 3.85 2.98 -25.81
C ALA A 21 4.36 4.39 -25.44
N ILE A 22 4.00 5.42 -26.20
CA ILE A 22 4.38 6.81 -25.91
C ILE A 22 3.67 7.28 -24.62
N LEU A 23 2.38 6.95 -24.43
CA LEU A 23 1.63 7.29 -23.22
C LEU A 23 2.21 6.59 -21.98
N SER A 24 2.66 5.33 -22.10
CA SER A 24 3.29 4.58 -21.00
C SER A 24 4.59 5.23 -20.53
N ILE A 25 5.42 5.73 -21.45
CA ILE A 25 6.67 6.43 -21.12
C ILE A 25 6.39 7.75 -20.38
N PHE A 26 5.31 8.45 -20.71
CA PHE A 26 4.93 9.69 -20.02
C PHE A 26 4.42 9.46 -18.60
N ILE A 27 3.85 8.29 -18.29
CA ILE A 27 3.34 7.94 -16.97
C ILE A 27 4.49 7.64 -15.99
N GLU A 28 5.60 7.05 -16.47
CA GLU A 28 6.74 6.66 -15.61
C GLU A 28 7.69 7.81 -15.24
N PHE A 29 7.72 8.91 -15.99
CA PHE A 29 8.75 9.94 -15.83
C PHE A 29 8.33 11.27 -15.21
N THR A 30 7.06 11.48 -14.89
CA THR A 30 6.63 12.74 -14.28
C THR A 30 5.98 12.52 -12.92
N PRO A 31 6.62 12.97 -11.80
CA PRO A 31 5.97 13.08 -10.50
C PRO A 31 5.03 14.32 -10.44
N ILE A 32 4.63 14.83 -11.58
CA ILE A 32 3.68 15.93 -11.67
C ILE A 32 2.29 15.31 -11.77
N LYS A 33 1.40 15.65 -10.83
CA LYS A 33 -0.05 15.36 -10.86
C LYS A 33 -0.74 16.06 -12.04
N LEU A 34 -0.21 15.93 -13.24
CA LEU A 34 -0.92 16.26 -14.46
C LEU A 34 -1.70 15.03 -14.86
N ASN A 35 -3.00 15.10 -14.67
CA ASN A 35 -3.91 14.08 -15.19
C ASN A 35 -3.83 14.13 -16.74
N PRO A 36 -3.06 13.25 -17.42
CA PRO A 36 -2.88 13.31 -18.86
C PRO A 36 -4.18 13.12 -19.61
N VAL A 37 -5.16 12.50 -18.97
CA VAL A 37 -6.50 12.27 -19.50
C VAL A 37 -7.23 13.62 -19.68
N SER A 38 -7.19 14.53 -18.70
CA SER A 38 -7.83 15.83 -18.81
C SER A 38 -7.20 16.73 -19.89
N ALA A 39 -5.89 16.65 -20.10
CA ALA A 39 -5.21 17.40 -21.14
C ALA A 39 -5.61 16.95 -22.56
N ILE A 40 -5.65 15.63 -22.80
CA ILE A 40 -6.07 15.05 -24.09
C ILE A 40 -7.54 15.36 -24.37
N LEU A 41 -8.39 15.33 -23.35
CA LEU A 41 -9.81 15.56 -23.48
C LEU A 41 -10.17 17.02 -23.71
N ASN A 42 -9.46 17.95 -23.10
CA ASN A 42 -9.59 19.37 -23.41
C ASN A 42 -9.20 19.68 -24.86
N TRP A 43 -8.30 18.90 -25.46
CA TRP A 43 -7.90 19.05 -26.84
C TRP A 43 -8.94 18.48 -27.83
N ILE A 44 -9.46 17.27 -27.55
CA ILE A 44 -10.50 16.60 -28.38
C ILE A 44 -11.86 17.30 -28.21
N GLY A 45 -12.14 17.80 -27.03
CA GLY A 45 -13.49 18.10 -26.59
C GLY A 45 -14.00 19.48 -26.90
N ARG A 46 -13.22 20.34 -27.52
CA ARG A 46 -13.77 21.65 -27.99
C ARG A 46 -14.76 21.53 -29.12
N ARG A 47 -14.98 20.35 -29.65
CA ARG A 47 -15.82 20.16 -30.88
C ARG A 47 -16.95 19.12 -30.77
N THR A 48 -17.07 18.29 -29.74
CA THR A 48 -18.12 17.27 -29.73
C THR A 48 -18.58 16.88 -28.32
N ASN A 49 -19.84 17.12 -28.05
CA ASN A 49 -20.68 16.52 -27.00
C ASN A 49 -20.50 16.95 -25.54
N ARG A 50 -21.28 17.94 -25.12
CA ARG A 50 -21.47 18.33 -23.71
C ARG A 50 -21.82 17.15 -22.79
N GLU A 51 -22.50 16.14 -23.30
CA GLU A 51 -22.91 14.96 -22.53
C GLU A 51 -21.74 14.01 -22.22
N LEU A 52 -20.78 13.87 -23.12
CA LEU A 52 -19.55 13.12 -22.90
C LEU A 52 -18.68 13.78 -21.82
N PHE A 53 -18.58 15.10 -21.82
CA PHE A 53 -17.82 15.84 -20.82
C PHE A 53 -18.43 15.71 -19.43
N SER A 54 -19.75 15.85 -19.30
CA SER A 54 -20.40 15.69 -17.99
C SER A 54 -20.23 14.28 -17.41
N LYS A 55 -20.25 13.27 -18.26
CA LYS A 55 -19.98 11.87 -17.81
C LYS A 55 -18.51 11.67 -17.43
N MET A 56 -17.61 12.36 -18.07
CA MET A 56 -16.19 12.27 -17.76
C MET A 56 -15.82 13.01 -16.50
N ASP A 57 -16.37 14.22 -16.29
CA ASP A 57 -16.20 14.95 -15.02
C ASP A 57 -16.76 14.11 -13.85
N GLU A 58 -17.88 13.43 -14.07
CA GLU A 58 -18.44 12.52 -13.06
C GLU A 58 -17.55 11.31 -12.81
N LEU A 59 -16.98 10.70 -13.86
CA LEU A 59 -16.03 9.57 -13.71
C LEU A 59 -14.74 10.01 -12.99
N GLU A 60 -14.20 11.18 -13.32
CA GLU A 60 -13.04 11.74 -12.64
C GLU A 60 -13.34 11.97 -11.15
N ARG A 61 -14.51 12.52 -10.84
CA ARG A 61 -14.97 12.67 -9.46
C ARG A 61 -15.07 11.34 -8.73
N GLN A 62 -15.63 10.31 -9.37
CA GLN A 62 -15.75 8.96 -8.79
C GLN A 62 -14.39 8.32 -8.57
N VAL A 63 -13.47 8.45 -9.52
CA VAL A 63 -12.08 7.95 -9.38
C VAL A 63 -11.37 8.62 -8.20
N ASN A 64 -11.53 9.93 -8.02
CA ASN A 64 -10.95 10.66 -6.90
C ASN A 64 -11.54 10.17 -5.56
N ILE A 65 -12.87 9.98 -5.48
CA ILE A 65 -13.54 9.44 -4.29
C ILE A 65 -13.05 8.01 -3.98
N ILE A 66 -12.90 7.17 -5.01
CA ILE A 66 -12.37 5.80 -4.84
C ILE A 66 -10.93 5.85 -4.31
N GLY A 67 -10.07 6.71 -4.88
CA GLY A 67 -8.70 6.90 -4.43
C GLY A 67 -8.61 7.33 -2.96
N ASP A 68 -9.43 8.31 -2.56
CA ASP A 68 -9.49 8.76 -1.17
C ASP A 68 -10.00 7.67 -0.21
N ASN A 69 -10.99 6.90 -0.64
CA ASN A 69 -11.51 5.78 0.14
C ASN A 69 -10.48 4.65 0.25
N GLN A 70 -9.76 4.34 -0.83
CA GLN A 70 -8.70 3.34 -0.81
C GLN A 70 -7.60 3.72 0.18
N LYS A 71 -7.14 4.96 0.14
CA LYS A 71 -6.14 5.45 1.09
C LYS A 71 -6.62 5.33 2.54
N LYS A 72 -7.87 5.71 2.83
CA LYS A 72 -8.43 5.54 4.17
C LYS A 72 -8.48 4.08 4.61
N LEU A 73 -8.78 3.15 3.69
CA LEU A 73 -8.80 1.72 4.00
C LEU A 73 -7.39 1.18 4.25
N GLU A 74 -6.39 1.66 3.52
CA GLU A 74 -4.98 1.33 3.75
C GLU A 74 -4.53 1.82 5.13
N ASP A 75 -4.75 3.10 5.45
CA ASP A 75 -4.42 3.68 6.77
C ASP A 75 -5.09 2.89 7.91
N GLN A 76 -6.38 2.53 7.76
CA GLN A 76 -7.10 1.72 8.75
C GLN A 76 -6.58 0.27 8.84
N ALA A 77 -6.10 -0.30 7.73
CA ALA A 77 -5.52 -1.64 7.74
C ALA A 77 -4.18 -1.63 8.49
N GLU A 78 -3.31 -0.66 8.23
CA GLU A 78 -2.04 -0.49 8.92
C GLU A 78 -2.24 -0.25 10.43
N GLU A 79 -3.22 0.58 10.82
CA GLU A 79 -3.55 0.78 12.23
C GLU A 79 -4.02 -0.52 12.91
N ARG A 80 -4.88 -1.29 12.24
CA ARG A 80 -5.35 -2.59 12.78
C ARG A 80 -4.20 -3.58 12.92
N ASP A 81 -3.29 -3.62 11.96
CA ASP A 81 -2.13 -4.51 12.02
C ASP A 81 -1.21 -4.14 13.19
N ALA A 82 -0.95 -2.85 13.40
CA ALA A 82 -0.20 -2.37 14.57
C ALA A 82 -0.90 -2.71 15.89
N ILE A 83 -2.22 -2.60 15.96
CA ILE A 83 -3.00 -3.02 17.14
C ILE A 83 -2.88 -4.53 17.36
N ASN A 84 -2.97 -5.33 16.31
CA ASN A 84 -2.83 -6.79 16.39
C ASN A 84 -1.43 -7.20 16.86
N CYS A 85 -0.37 -6.58 16.30
CA CYS A 85 1.00 -6.78 16.77
C CYS A 85 1.12 -6.45 18.27
N ARG A 86 0.57 -5.31 18.70
CA ARG A 86 0.57 -4.93 20.12
C ARG A 86 -0.10 -5.98 21.01
N ILE A 87 -1.23 -6.53 20.59
CA ILE A 87 -1.95 -7.56 21.35
C ILE A 87 -1.07 -8.83 21.46
N ARG A 88 -0.45 -9.27 20.37
CA ARG A 88 0.43 -10.44 20.38
C ARG A 88 1.66 -10.22 21.26
N ILE A 89 2.31 -9.06 21.16
CA ILE A 89 3.46 -8.69 22.00
C ILE A 89 3.10 -8.73 23.49
N LEU A 90 1.96 -8.16 23.87
CA LEU A 90 1.52 -8.15 25.28
C LEU A 90 1.15 -9.55 25.75
N GLY A 91 0.44 -10.34 24.93
CA GLY A 91 0.07 -11.72 25.22
C GLY A 91 1.30 -12.59 25.43
N PHE A 92 2.27 -12.54 24.49
CA PHE A 92 3.52 -13.28 24.60
C PHE A 92 4.32 -12.90 25.86
N ALA A 93 4.39 -11.61 26.19
CA ALA A 93 5.06 -11.16 27.42
C ALA A 93 4.35 -11.65 28.70
N ASP A 94 3.02 -11.81 28.68
CA ASP A 94 2.26 -12.37 29.79
C ASP A 94 2.49 -13.88 29.91
N GLU A 95 2.57 -14.62 28.81
CA GLU A 95 2.93 -16.04 28.79
C GLU A 95 4.32 -16.27 29.36
N LEU A 96 5.30 -15.44 29.03
CA LEU A 96 6.64 -15.48 29.65
C LEU A 96 6.62 -15.20 31.16
N ARG A 97 5.65 -14.40 31.65
CA ARG A 97 5.48 -14.18 33.10
C ARG A 97 4.97 -15.42 33.83
N THR A 98 4.19 -16.23 33.16
CA THR A 98 3.68 -17.50 33.68
C THR A 98 4.64 -18.67 33.48
N HIS A 99 5.88 -18.39 33.06
CA HIS A 99 6.93 -19.37 32.77
C HIS A 99 6.58 -20.37 31.64
N THR A 100 5.70 -19.94 30.72
CA THR A 100 5.43 -20.72 29.51
C THR A 100 6.68 -20.70 28.63
N LYS A 101 7.14 -21.87 28.22
CA LYS A 101 8.24 -22.03 27.27
C LYS A 101 7.72 -21.87 25.83
N HIS A 102 8.55 -21.29 24.99
CA HIS A 102 8.28 -21.07 23.56
C HIS A 102 9.44 -21.57 22.72
N SER A 103 9.15 -21.95 21.48
CA SER A 103 10.17 -22.28 20.50
C SER A 103 10.92 -21.04 20.01
N GLN A 104 12.09 -21.24 19.43
CA GLN A 104 12.86 -20.15 18.83
C GLN A 104 12.04 -19.40 17.77
N GLU A 105 11.31 -20.12 16.91
CA GLU A 105 10.47 -19.54 15.85
C GLU A 105 9.35 -18.67 16.43
N SER A 106 8.79 -19.04 17.58
CA SER A 106 7.77 -18.21 18.26
C SER A 106 8.37 -16.89 18.75
N PHE A 107 9.60 -16.90 19.24
CA PHE A 107 10.32 -15.69 19.60
C PHE A 107 10.64 -14.83 18.37
N GLU A 108 11.12 -15.44 17.29
CA GLU A 108 11.42 -14.73 16.04
C GLU A 108 10.17 -14.04 15.50
N GLN A 109 9.01 -14.71 15.52
CA GLN A 109 7.75 -14.14 15.09
C GLN A 109 7.32 -12.92 15.94
N VAL A 110 7.46 -13.00 17.26
CA VAL A 110 7.09 -11.85 18.11
C VAL A 110 8.10 -10.70 18.01
N LEU A 111 9.36 -10.97 17.70
CA LEU A 111 10.37 -9.95 17.41
C LEU A 111 10.03 -9.21 16.10
N GLU A 112 9.56 -9.93 15.06
CA GLU A 112 9.04 -9.32 13.84
C GLU A 112 7.80 -8.45 14.12
N ASP A 113 6.87 -8.93 14.95
CA ASP A 113 5.71 -8.13 15.39
C ASP A 113 6.14 -6.84 16.12
N ILE A 114 7.21 -6.87 16.89
CA ILE A 114 7.79 -5.70 17.55
C ILE A 114 8.29 -4.70 16.51
N ASP A 115 9.02 -5.16 15.49
CA ASP A 115 9.58 -4.30 14.45
C ASP A 115 8.47 -3.65 13.61
N VAL A 116 7.44 -4.40 13.23
CA VAL A 116 6.26 -3.88 12.52
C VAL A 116 5.54 -2.83 13.36
N TYR A 117 5.32 -3.11 14.64
CA TYR A 117 4.67 -2.20 15.57
C TYR A 117 5.48 -0.90 15.77
N GLU A 118 6.80 -0.99 15.96
CA GLU A 118 7.69 0.17 16.13
C GLU A 118 7.70 1.04 14.88
N LYS A 119 7.82 0.44 13.70
CA LYS A 119 7.76 1.16 12.42
C LYS A 119 6.47 1.96 12.25
N TYR A 120 5.33 1.36 12.60
CA TYR A 120 4.04 2.06 12.56
C TYR A 120 4.01 3.23 13.55
N CYS A 121 4.47 3.02 14.79
CA CYS A 121 4.52 4.08 15.80
C CYS A 121 5.41 5.26 15.40
N ASP A 122 6.53 5.00 14.73
CA ASP A 122 7.47 6.03 14.28
C ASP A 122 6.87 6.90 13.18
N SER A 123 6.05 6.30 12.31
CA SER A 123 5.32 7.02 11.25
C SER A 123 4.05 7.72 11.73
N HIS A 124 3.53 7.34 12.92
CA HIS A 124 2.27 7.86 13.49
C HIS A 124 2.49 8.33 14.95
N PRO A 125 3.07 9.53 15.17
CA PRO A 125 3.40 10.03 16.51
C PRO A 125 2.21 10.16 17.46
N GLU A 126 0.99 10.31 16.92
CA GLU A 126 -0.26 10.36 17.70
C GLU A 126 -0.69 8.98 18.21
N PHE A 127 -0.17 7.90 17.65
CA PHE A 127 -0.46 6.55 18.10
C PHE A 127 0.30 6.23 19.40
N LYS A 128 -0.42 5.72 20.40
CA LYS A 128 0.16 5.47 21.74
C LYS A 128 1.14 4.30 21.72
N ASN A 129 2.43 4.58 21.64
CA ASN A 129 3.50 3.60 21.50
C ASN A 129 4.13 3.11 22.82
N ASN A 130 3.94 3.80 23.95
CA ASN A 130 4.61 3.48 25.22
C ASN A 130 4.03 2.28 25.99
N ARG A 131 2.98 1.63 25.47
CA ARG A 131 2.29 0.53 26.16
C ARG A 131 3.05 -0.78 26.12
N THR A 132 3.96 -0.97 25.18
CA THR A 132 4.69 -2.22 24.95
C THR A 132 6.13 -2.20 25.47
N VAL A 133 6.63 -1.08 25.97
CA VAL A 133 8.05 -0.89 26.33
C VAL A 133 8.58 -2.01 27.23
N ARG A 134 7.89 -2.28 28.36
CA ARG A 134 8.30 -3.33 29.29
C ARG A 134 8.11 -4.75 28.74
N ALA A 135 7.11 -4.95 27.91
CA ALA A 135 6.86 -6.23 27.24
C ALA A 135 7.99 -6.56 26.26
N LYS A 136 8.36 -5.59 25.42
CA LYS A 136 9.48 -5.73 24.47
C LYS A 136 10.81 -6.02 25.18
N GLU A 137 11.12 -5.29 26.22
CA GLU A 137 12.33 -5.51 27.03
C GLU A 137 12.37 -6.93 27.60
N ARG A 138 11.26 -7.40 28.17
CA ARG A 138 11.14 -8.77 28.69
C ARG A 138 11.35 -9.81 27.60
N ILE A 139 10.70 -9.67 26.45
CA ILE A 139 10.81 -10.61 25.34
C ILE A 139 12.27 -10.68 24.88
N LYS A 140 12.91 -9.55 24.60
CA LYS A 140 14.30 -9.47 24.14
C LYS A 140 15.25 -10.11 25.16
N THR A 141 15.14 -9.72 26.44
CA THR A 141 15.98 -10.30 27.52
C THR A 141 15.79 -11.80 27.68
N THR A 142 14.54 -12.29 27.55
CA THR A 142 14.27 -13.72 27.66
C THR A 142 14.82 -14.48 26.45
N TYR A 143 14.67 -13.95 25.25
CA TYR A 143 15.23 -14.50 24.02
C TYR A 143 16.76 -14.65 24.12
N ASP A 144 17.45 -13.57 24.52
CA ASP A 144 18.92 -13.57 24.66
C ASP A 144 19.39 -14.64 25.68
N ARG A 145 18.63 -14.81 26.78
CA ARG A 145 18.91 -15.84 27.78
C ARG A 145 18.70 -17.25 27.20
N CYS A 146 17.59 -17.48 26.50
CA CYS A 146 17.32 -18.78 25.87
C CYS A 146 18.36 -19.11 24.80
N MET A 147 18.78 -18.13 23.99
CA MET A 147 19.86 -18.30 23.03
C MET A 147 21.18 -18.69 23.70
N ALA A 148 21.53 -18.04 24.81
CA ALA A 148 22.79 -18.32 25.52
C ALA A 148 22.80 -19.69 26.23
N GLN A 149 21.63 -20.22 26.58
CA GLN A 149 21.49 -21.46 27.38
C GLN A 149 20.94 -22.63 26.56
N ASP A 150 20.60 -22.44 25.29
CA ASP A 150 19.89 -23.40 24.43
C ASP A 150 18.61 -23.93 25.12
N ASP A 151 17.85 -23.01 25.78
CA ASP A 151 16.69 -23.35 26.63
C ASP A 151 15.37 -22.90 25.94
N PHE A 152 15.19 -23.28 24.69
CA PHE A 152 13.90 -23.18 24.00
C PHE A 152 13.03 -24.41 24.26
N LEU A 153 11.78 -24.37 23.77
CA LEU A 153 10.84 -25.48 23.81
C LEU A 153 11.33 -26.61 22.91
#